data_ba84b86e9d7831b601c3df45be1a0a81
#
_entry.id   ba84b86e9d7831b601c3df45be1a0a81
#
_cell.length_a   1.000
_cell.length_b   1.000
_cell.length_c   1.000
_cell.angle_alpha   90.00
_cell.angle_beta   90.00
_cell.angle_gamma   90.00
#
_symmetry.space_group_name_H-M   'P 1'
#
loop_
_entity.id
_entity.type
_entity.pdbx_description
1 polymer ?
#
loop_
_entity_poly.entity_id
_entity_poly.type
_entity_poly.pdbx_seq_one_letter_code
_entity_poly.pdbx_strand_id
1 'polypeptide(L)'
;TTSNHGWYILKSEDGKCDMDYYNMAGEKAENVLLASCGRQLEGDQAERITVGTNYADPEDLDPKTNTFRKTTVLFPVSNRDAKAVRLSTGKIINDFPEMFQEEPAEPYAPGMAFATSMAQFILNQGKVYYFWPYTSALSKFSVELARNETFDPYRISKYMMYATPNPIGFDEVSTSFVAIPGNRTTLISMTDMPGTELSANHTQMNLLWAGSKGLYDIEHYAVMQEQQDPSRKFIAYITCLGNSMTIKRDNLESTDPAYGASLFTLNHSSSQILYFVNGHELWSRSIAAVPGVNSKLEVVLPEGEIVFIKHMPYSVYGKPEESFDYLLIGAVKDGNYEVVGYTLDAVGRPADPEPALHFAGKGKVGDVTFVFPNVSG
;
A
#
# COMPACT_ATOMS: atom_id res chain seq x y z
N THR A 1 15.73 24.98 -6.27
CA THR A 1 14.74 24.02 -6.73
C THR A 1 14.20 23.27 -5.55
N THR A 2 13.05 23.65 -5.11
CA THR A 2 12.34 23.01 -4.02
C THR A 2 11.72 21.73 -4.54
N SER A 3 12.48 20.65 -4.46
CA SER A 3 11.91 19.33 -4.51
C SER A 3 10.96 19.19 -3.31
N ASN A 4 9.74 18.71 -3.55
CA ASN A 4 8.71 18.63 -2.51
C ASN A 4 8.95 17.40 -1.62
N HIS A 5 10.07 17.42 -0.90
CA HIS A 5 10.42 16.40 0.09
C HIS A 5 9.63 16.61 1.37
N GLY A 6 9.15 15.53 1.95
CA GLY A 6 8.38 15.55 3.18
C GLY A 6 7.24 14.56 3.17
N TRP A 7 6.21 14.89 3.92
CA TRP A 7 5.07 14.01 4.16
C TRP A 7 3.89 14.38 3.29
N TYR A 8 3.27 13.39 2.67
CA TYR A 8 2.02 13.53 1.92
C TYR A 8 0.94 12.71 2.61
N ILE A 9 -0.16 13.36 2.95
CA ILE A 9 -1.35 12.72 3.53
C ILE A 9 -2.42 12.66 2.45
N LEU A 10 -2.73 11.45 1.98
CA LEU A 10 -3.83 11.23 1.05
C LEU A 10 -5.12 11.13 1.84
N LYS A 11 -6.11 11.91 1.45
CA LYS A 11 -7.37 12.03 2.18
C LYS A 11 -8.58 12.10 1.24
N SER A 12 -9.75 11.78 1.78
CA SER A 12 -11.03 11.96 1.12
C SER A 12 -11.88 12.99 1.86
N GLU A 13 -12.59 13.80 1.09
CA GLU A 13 -13.51 14.82 1.58
C GLU A 13 -14.58 15.10 0.51
N ASP A 14 -15.86 15.01 0.88
CA ASP A 14 -16.99 15.35 -0.01
C ASP A 14 -16.94 14.64 -1.38
N GLY A 15 -16.63 13.35 -1.38
CA GLY A 15 -16.60 12.54 -2.61
C GLY A 15 -15.38 12.75 -3.50
N LYS A 16 -14.40 13.50 -3.05
CA LYS A 16 -13.15 13.76 -3.74
C LYS A 16 -11.96 13.35 -2.88
N CYS A 17 -10.82 13.10 -3.53
CA CYS A 17 -9.55 12.85 -2.85
C CYS A 17 -8.49 13.87 -3.27
N ASP A 18 -7.64 14.21 -2.33
CA ASP A 18 -6.52 15.14 -2.52
C ASP A 18 -5.40 14.80 -1.54
N MET A 19 -4.32 15.53 -1.61
CA MET A 19 -3.17 15.37 -0.72
C MET A 19 -2.93 16.65 0.06
N ASP A 20 -2.65 16.52 1.36
CA ASP A 20 -2.00 17.57 2.14
C ASP A 20 -0.51 17.27 2.23
N TYR A 21 0.31 18.30 2.13
CA TYR A 21 1.75 18.21 2.15
C TYR A 21 2.32 18.94 3.38
N TYR A 22 3.28 18.29 4.01
CA TYR A 22 4.03 18.86 5.14
C TYR A 22 5.53 18.76 4.83
N ASN A 23 6.20 19.90 4.73
CA ASN A 23 7.65 19.91 4.52
C ASN A 23 8.42 19.49 5.79
N MET A 24 9.73 19.39 5.68
CA MET A 24 10.57 18.95 6.80
C MET A 24 10.58 19.95 7.96
N ALA A 25 10.21 21.21 7.72
CA ALA A 25 10.04 22.23 8.76
C ALA A 25 8.65 22.20 9.41
N GLY A 26 7.75 21.32 8.94
CA GLY A 26 6.38 21.19 9.44
C GLY A 26 5.39 22.19 8.82
N GLU A 27 5.80 22.94 7.80
CA GLU A 27 4.91 23.83 7.07
C GLU A 27 3.95 23.03 6.20
N LYS A 28 2.67 23.41 6.19
CA LYS A 28 1.60 22.69 5.53
C LYS A 28 1.15 23.36 4.23
N ALA A 29 0.90 22.58 3.19
CA ALA A 29 0.15 22.95 2.01
C ALA A 29 -1.06 22.05 1.88
N GLU A 30 -2.26 22.62 1.95
CA GLU A 30 -3.51 21.88 1.86
C GLU A 30 -3.94 21.67 0.41
N ASN A 31 -4.57 20.51 0.14
CA ASN A 31 -5.20 20.22 -1.14
C ASN A 31 -4.29 20.53 -2.33
N VAL A 32 -3.16 19.83 -2.39
CA VAL A 32 -2.11 20.07 -3.41
C VAL A 32 -2.66 20.04 -4.83
N LEU A 33 -3.54 19.11 -5.16
CA LEU A 33 -4.11 18.99 -6.50
C LEU A 33 -5.07 20.12 -6.82
N LEU A 34 -5.96 20.45 -5.91
CA LEU A 34 -6.89 21.57 -6.09
C LEU A 34 -6.12 22.90 -6.23
N ALA A 35 -5.10 23.11 -5.41
CA ALA A 35 -4.29 24.31 -5.46
C ALA A 35 -3.45 24.45 -6.73
N SER A 36 -2.89 23.34 -7.25
CA SER A 36 -2.01 23.37 -8.42
C SER A 36 -2.75 23.20 -9.76
N CYS A 37 -3.89 22.51 -9.77
CA CYS A 37 -4.59 22.12 -11.02
C CYS A 37 -6.06 22.53 -11.06
N GLY A 38 -6.64 22.97 -9.94
CA GLY A 38 -8.06 23.29 -9.85
C GLY A 38 -8.98 22.07 -9.89
N ARG A 39 -8.44 20.86 -9.73
CA ARG A 39 -9.21 19.60 -9.75
C ARG A 39 -8.55 18.55 -8.86
N GLN A 40 -9.31 17.54 -8.46
CA GLN A 40 -8.92 16.51 -7.51
C GLN A 40 -9.18 15.12 -8.09
N LEU A 41 -8.87 14.05 -7.34
CA LEU A 41 -9.32 12.72 -7.70
C LEU A 41 -10.82 12.58 -7.40
N GLU A 42 -11.52 11.84 -8.25
CA GLU A 42 -12.84 11.33 -7.96
C GLU A 42 -12.75 10.21 -6.91
N GLY A 43 -13.76 10.07 -6.08
CA GLY A 43 -13.89 8.98 -5.12
C GLY A 43 -14.04 9.46 -3.67
N ASP A 44 -14.70 8.62 -2.89
CA ASP A 44 -15.00 8.87 -1.47
C ASP A 44 -14.06 8.09 -0.52
N GLN A 45 -13.15 7.29 -1.07
CA GLN A 45 -12.13 6.55 -0.32
C GLN A 45 -10.75 6.81 -0.89
N ALA A 46 -9.87 7.39 -0.08
CA ALA A 46 -8.44 7.49 -0.37
C ALA A 46 -7.79 6.14 -0.05
N GLU A 47 -7.07 5.55 -1.01
CA GLU A 47 -6.59 4.19 -0.89
C GLU A 47 -5.07 4.09 -0.76
N ARG A 48 -4.33 4.70 -1.67
CA ARG A 48 -2.88 4.52 -1.73
C ARG A 48 -2.20 5.73 -2.33
N ILE A 49 -1.03 6.09 -1.80
CA ILE A 49 -0.12 7.04 -2.43
C ILE A 49 1.27 6.44 -2.49
N THR A 50 1.84 6.38 -3.69
CA THR A 50 3.18 5.86 -3.93
C THR A 50 4.00 6.83 -4.76
N VAL A 51 5.32 6.65 -4.73
CA VAL A 51 6.26 7.41 -5.56
C VAL A 51 6.65 6.55 -6.75
N GLY A 52 6.56 7.11 -7.94
CA GLY A 52 7.05 6.49 -9.17
C GLY A 52 8.25 7.25 -9.71
N THR A 53 9.34 6.54 -9.99
CA THR A 53 10.54 7.11 -10.60
C THR A 53 10.56 6.79 -12.09
N ASN A 54 11.33 7.58 -12.86
CA ASN A 54 11.52 7.37 -14.30
C ASN A 54 10.21 7.35 -15.10
N TYR A 55 9.28 8.19 -14.72
CA TYR A 55 8.01 8.37 -15.43
C TYR A 55 8.19 9.33 -16.61
N ALA A 56 7.81 8.92 -17.82
CA ALA A 56 7.89 9.77 -19.02
C ALA A 56 6.89 10.95 -18.89
N ASP A 57 7.41 12.15 -18.85
CA ASP A 57 6.60 13.37 -18.71
C ASP A 57 6.04 13.79 -20.06
N PRO A 58 4.73 13.69 -20.27
CA PRO A 58 4.13 14.03 -21.58
C PRO A 58 4.20 15.52 -21.92
N GLU A 59 4.56 16.37 -20.96
CA GLU A 59 4.72 17.80 -21.14
C GLU A 59 6.18 18.23 -21.39
N ASP A 60 7.13 17.29 -21.32
CA ASP A 60 8.56 17.57 -21.44
C ASP A 60 9.24 16.75 -22.53
N LEU A 61 8.95 17.10 -23.79
CA LEU A 61 9.59 16.48 -24.95
C LEU A 61 10.99 17.08 -25.15
N ASP A 62 12.01 16.23 -25.22
CA ASP A 62 13.35 16.61 -25.63
C ASP A 62 13.40 16.72 -27.16
N PRO A 63 13.56 17.93 -27.73
CA PRO A 63 13.58 18.10 -29.18
C PRO A 63 14.79 17.50 -29.89
N LYS A 64 15.88 17.23 -29.15
CA LYS A 64 17.11 16.64 -29.71
C LYS A 64 16.96 15.15 -29.93
N THR A 65 16.29 14.46 -29.02
CA THR A 65 16.13 13.00 -29.04
C THR A 65 14.74 12.59 -29.50
N ASN A 66 13.79 13.52 -29.54
CA ASN A 66 12.37 13.28 -29.80
C ASN A 66 11.77 12.25 -28.81
N THR A 67 12.23 12.31 -27.58
CA THR A 67 11.75 11.46 -26.48
C THR A 67 11.32 12.32 -25.30
N PHE A 68 10.36 11.83 -24.50
CA PHE A 68 9.94 12.50 -23.29
C PHE A 68 10.98 12.32 -22.18
N ARG A 69 11.31 13.41 -21.47
CA ARG A 69 12.20 13.33 -20.31
C ARG A 69 11.50 12.63 -19.17
N LYS A 70 12.27 11.91 -18.37
CA LYS A 70 11.77 11.19 -17.21
C LYS A 70 11.73 12.10 -15.99
N THR A 71 10.69 11.97 -15.20
CA THR A 71 10.47 12.70 -13.95
C THR A 71 10.02 11.77 -12.84
N THR A 72 10.04 12.27 -11.61
CA THR A 72 9.44 11.57 -10.47
C THR A 72 8.01 12.04 -10.29
N VAL A 73 7.10 11.08 -10.09
CA VAL A 73 5.69 11.33 -9.88
C VAL A 73 5.20 10.75 -8.57
N LEU A 74 4.13 11.32 -8.05
CA LEU A 74 3.26 10.68 -7.07
C LEU A 74 2.10 10.03 -7.80
N PHE A 75 1.72 8.83 -7.34
CA PHE A 75 0.52 8.14 -7.77
C PHE A 75 -0.50 8.13 -6.63
N PRO A 76 -1.30 9.18 -6.46
CA PRO A 76 -2.45 9.10 -5.57
C PRO A 76 -3.55 8.25 -6.22
N VAL A 77 -4.10 7.32 -5.43
CA VAL A 77 -5.09 6.34 -5.87
C VAL A 77 -6.26 6.36 -4.92
N SER A 78 -7.45 6.49 -5.47
CA SER A 78 -8.72 6.36 -4.75
C SER A 78 -9.47 5.09 -5.18
N ASN A 79 -10.66 4.90 -4.65
CA ASN A 79 -11.56 3.81 -5.08
C ASN A 79 -12.12 4.02 -6.50
N ARG A 80 -11.98 5.21 -7.10
CA ARG A 80 -12.56 5.54 -8.42
C ARG A 80 -11.61 6.23 -9.39
N ASP A 81 -10.42 6.61 -8.95
CA ASP A 81 -9.52 7.42 -9.76
C ASP A 81 -8.06 7.18 -9.36
N ALA A 82 -7.17 7.51 -10.25
CA ALA A 82 -5.75 7.62 -9.98
C ALA A 82 -5.14 8.63 -10.97
N LYS A 83 -4.03 9.26 -10.59
CA LYS A 83 -3.37 10.26 -11.42
C LYS A 83 -1.86 10.12 -11.28
N ALA A 84 -1.14 10.53 -12.33
CA ALA A 84 0.30 10.76 -12.24
C ALA A 84 0.53 12.25 -11.97
N VAL A 85 1.13 12.57 -10.86
CA VAL A 85 1.35 13.94 -10.38
C VAL A 85 2.84 14.22 -10.35
N ARG A 86 3.32 15.21 -11.10
CA ARG A 86 4.74 15.59 -11.08
C ARG A 86 5.13 16.06 -9.67
N LEU A 87 6.13 15.39 -9.08
CA LEU A 87 6.56 15.70 -7.72
C LEU A 87 7.03 17.16 -7.56
N SER A 88 7.81 17.65 -8.53
CA SER A 88 8.42 18.99 -8.44
C SER A 88 7.43 20.15 -8.50
N THR A 89 6.24 19.94 -9.07
CA THR A 89 5.25 21.02 -9.31
C THR A 89 3.90 20.76 -8.64
N GLY A 90 3.59 19.53 -8.26
CA GLY A 90 2.26 19.14 -7.80
C GLY A 90 1.20 19.11 -8.90
N LYS A 91 1.61 19.22 -10.17
CA LYS A 91 0.70 19.22 -11.31
C LYS A 91 0.39 17.81 -11.80
N ILE A 92 -0.86 17.58 -12.14
CA ILE A 92 -1.31 16.36 -12.80
C ILE A 92 -0.77 16.37 -14.22
N ILE A 93 0.01 15.34 -14.57
CA ILE A 93 0.58 15.19 -15.92
C ILE A 93 -0.10 14.09 -16.72
N ASN A 94 -0.76 13.13 -16.08
CA ASN A 94 -1.69 12.21 -16.70
C ASN A 94 -2.91 11.98 -15.80
N ASP A 95 -4.08 12.00 -16.42
CA ASP A 95 -5.31 11.48 -15.83
C ASP A 95 -5.34 9.96 -15.95
N PHE A 96 -6.27 9.31 -15.24
CA PHE A 96 -6.32 7.85 -15.18
C PHE A 96 -6.31 7.18 -16.56
N PRO A 97 -7.21 7.51 -17.50
CA PRO A 97 -7.22 6.84 -18.81
C PRO A 97 -5.95 7.11 -19.64
N GLU A 98 -5.32 8.28 -19.46
CA GLU A 98 -4.11 8.65 -20.19
C GLU A 98 -2.87 7.85 -19.76
N MET A 99 -2.90 7.19 -18.62
CA MET A 99 -1.81 6.32 -18.13
C MET A 99 -1.77 4.96 -18.82
N PHE A 100 -2.69 4.65 -19.72
CA PHE A 100 -2.81 3.33 -20.35
C PHE A 100 -2.56 3.40 -21.86
N GLN A 101 -2.05 2.30 -22.43
CA GLN A 101 -1.94 2.14 -23.88
C GLN A 101 -3.32 2.09 -24.53
N GLU A 102 -4.25 1.38 -23.89
CA GLU A 102 -5.66 1.35 -24.25
C GLU A 102 -6.46 1.76 -23.02
N GLU A 103 -7.46 2.61 -23.23
CA GLU A 103 -8.29 3.11 -22.13
C GLU A 103 -8.92 1.96 -21.36
N PRO A 104 -8.77 1.91 -20.02
CA PRO A 104 -9.32 0.83 -19.23
C PRO A 104 -10.83 0.91 -19.11
N ALA A 105 -11.46 -0.22 -18.79
CA ALA A 105 -12.91 -0.31 -18.68
C ALA A 105 -13.48 0.58 -17.59
N GLU A 106 -14.58 1.23 -17.86
CA GLU A 106 -15.38 1.94 -16.87
C GLU A 106 -16.39 1.00 -16.18
N PRO A 107 -16.79 1.28 -14.92
CA PRO A 107 -16.34 2.38 -14.08
C PRO A 107 -14.91 2.16 -13.58
N TYR A 108 -14.15 3.25 -13.45
CA TYR A 108 -12.78 3.16 -12.92
C TYR A 108 -12.81 2.77 -11.44
N ALA A 109 -12.00 1.79 -11.08
CA ALA A 109 -11.89 1.27 -9.73
C ALA A 109 -10.46 0.75 -9.47
N PRO A 110 -9.47 1.65 -9.37
CA PRO A 110 -8.08 1.24 -9.22
C PRO A 110 -7.77 0.64 -7.83
N GLY A 111 -8.01 1.37 -6.77
CA GLY A 111 -7.76 0.89 -5.39
C GLY A 111 -6.31 0.65 -5.00
N MET A 112 -5.38 0.39 -5.94
CA MET A 112 -3.99 0.07 -5.66
C MET A 112 -3.08 0.37 -6.85
N ALA A 113 -1.92 0.95 -6.56
CA ALA A 113 -0.75 0.99 -7.45
C ALA A 113 0.48 0.58 -6.64
N PHE A 114 1.40 -0.15 -7.25
CA PHE A 114 2.60 -0.63 -6.57
C PHE A 114 3.73 -0.85 -7.57
N ALA A 115 4.97 -0.90 -7.08
CA ALA A 115 6.16 -1.08 -7.91
C ALA A 115 7.05 -2.19 -7.38
N THR A 116 7.76 -2.83 -8.31
CA THR A 116 8.92 -3.67 -8.04
C THR A 116 10.17 -2.97 -8.54
N SER A 117 11.33 -3.64 -8.46
CA SER A 117 12.57 -3.11 -9.04
C SER A 117 12.51 -2.95 -10.56
N MET A 118 11.62 -3.65 -11.26
CA MET A 118 11.54 -3.68 -12.72
C MET A 118 10.29 -3.04 -13.30
N ALA A 119 9.14 -3.15 -12.62
CA ALA A 119 7.85 -2.80 -13.16
C ALA A 119 7.03 -1.92 -12.21
N GLN A 120 6.24 -1.05 -12.79
CA GLN A 120 5.16 -0.32 -12.13
C GLN A 120 3.84 -1.01 -12.48
N PHE A 121 3.02 -1.27 -11.44
CA PHE A 121 1.73 -1.94 -11.57
C PHE A 121 0.60 -1.04 -11.12
N ILE A 122 -0.57 -1.25 -11.70
CA ILE A 122 -1.83 -0.65 -11.25
C ILE A 122 -2.97 -1.66 -11.42
N LEU A 123 -3.96 -1.57 -10.54
CA LEU A 123 -5.20 -2.31 -10.68
C LEU A 123 -6.29 -1.43 -11.31
N ASN A 124 -7.21 -2.05 -12.03
CA ASN A 124 -8.51 -1.48 -12.35
C ASN A 124 -9.56 -2.58 -12.33
N GLN A 125 -10.58 -2.45 -11.47
CA GLN A 125 -11.60 -3.49 -11.26
C GLN A 125 -10.99 -4.86 -10.91
N GLY A 126 -9.87 -4.86 -10.18
CA GLY A 126 -9.12 -6.07 -9.86
C GLY A 126 -8.28 -6.65 -11.01
N LYS A 127 -8.29 -6.04 -12.19
CA LYS A 127 -7.42 -6.43 -13.30
C LYS A 127 -6.07 -5.76 -13.15
N VAL A 128 -4.99 -6.43 -13.58
CA VAL A 128 -3.61 -5.99 -13.40
C VAL A 128 -3.01 -5.50 -14.70
N TYR A 129 -2.35 -4.34 -14.62
CA TYR A 129 -1.62 -3.70 -15.71
C TYR A 129 -0.23 -3.35 -15.24
N TYR A 130 0.77 -3.32 -16.15
CA TYR A 130 2.12 -2.91 -15.81
C TYR A 130 2.82 -2.19 -16.96
N PHE A 131 3.90 -1.49 -16.65
CA PHE A 131 4.90 -1.01 -17.60
C PHE A 131 6.30 -1.03 -16.95
N TRP A 132 7.32 -0.89 -17.78
CA TRP A 132 8.72 -0.86 -17.34
C TRP A 132 9.25 0.57 -17.35
N PRO A 133 9.38 1.25 -16.20
CA PRO A 133 9.74 2.67 -16.18
C PRO A 133 11.16 2.95 -16.68
N TYR A 134 12.09 2.02 -16.52
CA TYR A 134 13.49 2.25 -16.91
C TYR A 134 13.76 2.03 -18.40
N THR A 135 12.99 1.23 -19.07
CA THR A 135 13.25 0.81 -20.46
C THR A 135 12.20 1.32 -21.46
N SER A 136 11.00 1.63 -21.01
CA SER A 136 9.93 2.12 -21.86
C SER A 136 10.09 3.62 -22.17
N ALA A 137 9.96 3.99 -23.44
CA ALA A 137 9.98 5.39 -23.86
C ALA A 137 8.76 6.16 -23.37
N LEU A 138 7.60 5.48 -23.30
CA LEU A 138 6.35 6.00 -22.78
C LEU A 138 5.99 5.23 -21.51
N SER A 139 5.53 5.96 -20.48
CA SER A 139 5.05 5.36 -19.23
C SER A 139 3.56 5.06 -19.35
N LYS A 140 3.24 4.05 -20.15
CA LYS A 140 1.88 3.62 -20.43
C LYS A 140 1.69 2.18 -19.95
N PHE A 141 0.70 1.97 -19.10
CA PHE A 141 0.30 0.64 -18.67
C PHE A 141 -0.16 -0.20 -19.86
N SER A 142 0.26 -1.45 -19.87
CA SER A 142 -0.02 -2.43 -20.93
C SER A 142 -1.50 -2.80 -21.00
N VAL A 143 -1.83 -3.74 -21.88
CA VAL A 143 -3.10 -4.46 -21.84
C VAL A 143 -3.15 -5.28 -20.54
N GLU A 144 -4.36 -5.51 -20.00
CA GLU A 144 -4.53 -6.28 -18.76
C GLU A 144 -3.93 -7.68 -18.85
N LEU A 145 -3.33 -8.15 -17.77
CA LEU A 145 -2.92 -9.54 -17.66
C LEU A 145 -4.14 -10.45 -17.66
N ALA A 146 -4.05 -11.59 -18.36
CA ALA A 146 -5.06 -12.64 -18.30
C ALA A 146 -4.83 -13.51 -17.05
N ARG A 147 -5.88 -14.14 -16.53
CA ARG A 147 -5.75 -15.08 -15.41
C ARG A 147 -4.91 -16.31 -15.82
N ASN A 148 -5.18 -16.82 -17.02
CA ASN A 148 -4.55 -18.01 -17.59
C ASN A 148 -4.82 -18.06 -19.11
N GLU A 149 -4.40 -19.13 -19.75
CA GLU A 149 -4.55 -19.32 -21.19
C GLU A 149 -6.01 -19.44 -21.67
N THR A 150 -6.93 -19.72 -20.76
CA THR A 150 -8.37 -19.81 -21.06
C THR A 150 -9.14 -18.54 -20.69
N PHE A 151 -8.43 -17.49 -20.27
CA PHE A 151 -8.99 -16.18 -19.93
C PHE A 151 -10.10 -16.26 -18.87
N ASP A 152 -9.90 -17.09 -17.84
CA ASP A 152 -10.84 -17.19 -16.75
C ASP A 152 -11.02 -15.83 -16.06
N PRO A 153 -12.21 -15.52 -15.53
CA PRO A 153 -12.43 -14.29 -14.79
C PRO A 153 -11.59 -14.28 -13.51
N TYR A 154 -11.12 -13.09 -13.14
CA TYR A 154 -10.38 -12.91 -11.89
C TYR A 154 -10.60 -11.51 -11.32
N ARG A 155 -10.33 -11.36 -10.04
CA ARG A 155 -10.29 -10.07 -9.36
C ARG A 155 -9.21 -10.11 -8.30
N ILE A 156 -8.14 -9.35 -8.50
CA ILE A 156 -7.06 -9.24 -7.52
C ILE A 156 -7.46 -8.27 -6.41
N SER A 157 -7.33 -8.72 -5.17
CA SER A 157 -7.50 -7.90 -3.98
C SER A 157 -6.48 -6.76 -3.96
N LYS A 158 -6.87 -5.61 -3.40
CA LYS A 158 -5.95 -4.49 -3.17
C LYS A 158 -4.84 -4.80 -2.16
N TYR A 159 -4.97 -5.85 -1.37
CA TYR A 159 -3.95 -6.28 -0.43
C TYR A 159 -2.94 -7.18 -1.12
N MET A 160 -1.70 -6.70 -1.21
CA MET A 160 -0.63 -7.34 -1.97
C MET A 160 0.49 -7.80 -1.06
N MET A 161 1.17 -8.86 -1.47
CA MET A 161 2.40 -9.33 -0.83
C MET A 161 3.57 -9.12 -1.78
N TYR A 162 4.61 -8.44 -1.28
CA TYR A 162 5.80 -8.12 -2.07
C TYR A 162 6.81 -9.25 -1.93
N ALA A 163 6.81 -10.17 -2.89
CA ALA A 163 7.70 -11.31 -2.92
C ALA A 163 8.69 -11.22 -4.10
N THR A 164 9.74 -12.02 -4.06
CA THR A 164 10.71 -12.17 -5.14
C THR A 164 10.57 -13.58 -5.72
N PRO A 165 10.55 -13.75 -7.04
CA PRO A 165 10.76 -12.75 -8.10
C PRO A 165 9.53 -11.90 -8.45
N ASN A 166 8.34 -12.30 -8.03
CA ASN A 166 7.09 -11.65 -8.39
C ASN A 166 6.26 -11.29 -7.16
N PRO A 167 5.55 -10.16 -7.18
CA PRO A 167 4.52 -9.91 -6.18
C PRO A 167 3.46 -11.00 -6.19
N ILE A 168 2.84 -11.23 -5.03
CA ILE A 168 1.76 -12.21 -4.87
C ILE A 168 0.47 -11.44 -4.58
N GLY A 169 -0.54 -11.69 -5.39
CA GLY A 169 -1.90 -11.21 -5.20
C GLY A 169 -2.84 -12.34 -4.81
N PHE A 170 -4.03 -11.97 -4.39
CA PHE A 170 -5.11 -12.90 -4.10
C PHE A 170 -6.25 -12.67 -5.07
N ASP A 171 -6.58 -13.70 -5.86
CA ASP A 171 -7.72 -13.68 -6.76
C ASP A 171 -8.99 -14.02 -5.98
N GLU A 172 -9.85 -13.04 -5.80
CA GLU A 172 -11.08 -13.18 -5.02
C GLU A 172 -12.14 -14.06 -5.72
N VAL A 173 -12.04 -14.26 -7.04
CA VAL A 173 -12.98 -15.10 -7.79
C VAL A 173 -12.70 -16.57 -7.52
N SER A 174 -11.46 -17.02 -7.72
CA SER A 174 -11.06 -18.40 -7.47
C SER A 174 -10.59 -18.64 -6.04
N THR A 175 -10.52 -17.59 -5.22
CA THR A 175 -9.96 -17.61 -3.86
C THR A 175 -8.55 -18.17 -3.81
N SER A 176 -7.70 -17.77 -4.75
CA SER A 176 -6.36 -18.33 -4.95
C SER A 176 -5.29 -17.27 -4.90
N PHE A 177 -4.14 -17.64 -4.34
CA PHE A 177 -2.94 -16.82 -4.46
C PHE A 177 -2.32 -17.00 -5.85
N VAL A 178 -1.89 -15.89 -6.45
CA VAL A 178 -1.27 -15.86 -7.77
C VAL A 178 -0.04 -14.98 -7.76
N ALA A 179 0.98 -15.36 -8.52
CA ALA A 179 2.11 -14.49 -8.79
C ALA A 179 1.76 -13.53 -9.94
N ILE A 180 2.22 -12.28 -9.81
CA ILE A 180 1.97 -11.21 -10.78
C ILE A 180 3.29 -10.90 -11.49
N PRO A 181 3.54 -11.48 -12.68
CA PRO A 181 4.80 -11.25 -13.39
C PRO A 181 4.78 -9.92 -14.14
N GLY A 182 5.91 -9.21 -14.11
CA GLY A 182 6.12 -7.99 -14.90
C GLY A 182 6.67 -8.22 -16.29
N ASN A 183 6.67 -9.46 -16.79
CA ASN A 183 7.30 -9.82 -18.07
C ASN A 183 6.50 -10.90 -18.83
N ARG A 184 5.24 -11.11 -18.50
CA ARG A 184 4.36 -12.10 -19.13
C ARG A 184 2.97 -11.50 -19.37
N THR A 185 2.15 -12.26 -20.07
CA THR A 185 0.77 -11.85 -20.41
C THR A 185 -0.28 -12.47 -19.50
N THR A 186 0.12 -13.44 -18.67
CA THR A 186 -0.78 -14.12 -17.73
C THR A 186 -0.26 -14.08 -16.31
N LEU A 187 -1.18 -14.13 -15.34
CA LEU A 187 -0.88 -14.43 -13.96
C LEU A 187 -0.36 -15.85 -13.82
N ILE A 188 0.34 -16.16 -12.76
CA ILE A 188 0.92 -17.49 -12.51
C ILE A 188 0.26 -18.08 -11.27
N SER A 189 -0.32 -19.27 -11.39
CA SER A 189 -0.84 -20.01 -10.24
C SER A 189 0.32 -20.45 -9.34
N MET A 190 0.14 -20.30 -8.03
CA MET A 190 1.12 -20.75 -7.05
C MET A 190 1.02 -22.27 -6.88
N THR A 191 2.16 -22.91 -6.61
CA THR A 191 2.25 -24.33 -6.28
C THR A 191 2.36 -24.52 -4.78
N ASP A 192 1.76 -25.56 -4.24
CA ASP A 192 1.87 -25.91 -2.84
C ASP A 192 3.22 -26.56 -2.55
N MET A 193 3.92 -26.10 -1.50
CA MET A 193 5.11 -26.77 -0.98
C MET A 193 4.76 -27.78 0.12
N PRO A 194 5.61 -28.79 0.36
CA PRO A 194 5.41 -29.71 1.48
C PRO A 194 5.27 -29.00 2.81
N GLY A 195 4.35 -29.46 3.64
CA GLY A 195 4.08 -28.89 4.96
C GLY A 195 3.05 -27.75 4.96
N THR A 196 2.49 -27.39 3.81
CA THR A 196 1.40 -26.43 3.79
C THR A 196 0.15 -26.99 4.48
N GLU A 197 -0.52 -26.16 5.27
CA GLU A 197 -1.77 -26.51 5.97
C GLU A 197 -3.01 -26.08 5.17
N LEU A 198 -2.82 -25.25 4.15
CA LEU A 198 -3.85 -24.75 3.26
C LEU A 198 -3.26 -24.69 1.85
N SER A 199 -4.00 -25.15 0.85
CA SER A 199 -3.58 -24.99 -0.54
C SER A 199 -3.62 -23.52 -0.92
N ALA A 200 -2.68 -23.08 -1.75
CA ALA A 200 -2.67 -21.74 -2.32
C ALA A 200 -3.82 -21.53 -3.32
N ASN A 201 -4.39 -22.61 -3.86
CA ASN A 201 -5.44 -22.57 -4.88
C ASN A 201 -6.78 -22.99 -4.29
N HIS A 202 -7.83 -22.26 -4.64
CA HIS A 202 -9.21 -22.54 -4.21
C HIS A 202 -9.31 -22.68 -2.68
N THR A 203 -8.82 -21.66 -1.98
CA THR A 203 -8.77 -21.64 -0.52
C THR A 203 -10.14 -21.65 0.13
N GLN A 204 -11.17 -21.13 -0.56
CA GLN A 204 -12.52 -20.88 -0.03
C GLN A 204 -12.50 -19.89 1.15
N MET A 205 -11.55 -18.96 1.11
CA MET A 205 -11.38 -17.92 2.13
C MET A 205 -11.67 -16.54 1.56
N ASN A 206 -12.09 -15.63 2.44
CA ASN A 206 -12.05 -14.20 2.20
C ASN A 206 -10.72 -13.66 2.72
N LEU A 207 -10.04 -12.86 1.93
CA LEU A 207 -8.86 -12.14 2.37
C LEU A 207 -9.29 -10.82 3.01
N LEU A 208 -8.99 -10.65 4.30
CA LEU A 208 -9.32 -9.42 5.03
C LEU A 208 -8.17 -8.43 5.00
N TRP A 209 -6.93 -8.92 4.97
CA TRP A 209 -5.71 -8.13 4.88
C TRP A 209 -4.55 -9.03 4.47
N ALA A 210 -3.53 -8.46 3.81
CA ALA A 210 -2.25 -9.12 3.57
C ALA A 210 -1.12 -8.10 3.53
N GLY A 211 0.09 -8.54 3.85
CA GLY A 211 1.28 -7.72 3.81
C GLY A 211 2.57 -8.53 3.90
N SER A 212 3.67 -7.84 3.68
CA SER A 212 5.03 -8.37 3.71
C SER A 212 5.89 -7.51 4.61
N LYS A 213 6.95 -8.08 5.17
CA LYS A 213 7.90 -7.31 5.98
C LYS A 213 8.77 -6.39 5.12
N GLY A 214 9.09 -6.79 3.90
CA GLY A 214 9.88 -6.00 2.97
C GLY A 214 9.74 -6.51 1.54
N LEU A 215 10.31 -5.77 0.58
CA LEU A 215 10.17 -6.03 -0.86
C LEU A 215 10.80 -7.35 -1.34
N TYR A 216 11.74 -7.90 -0.58
CA TYR A 216 12.50 -9.08 -1.00
C TYR A 216 12.38 -10.23 0.00
N ASP A 217 11.42 -10.11 0.93
CA ASP A 217 11.18 -11.17 1.91
C ASP A 217 10.51 -12.38 1.29
N ILE A 218 10.79 -13.53 1.89
CA ILE A 218 10.10 -14.78 1.58
C ILE A 218 8.90 -15.02 2.50
N GLU A 219 8.81 -14.28 3.61
CA GLU A 219 7.76 -14.41 4.62
C GLU A 219 6.73 -13.31 4.48
N HIS A 220 5.47 -13.73 4.42
CA HIS A 220 4.31 -12.87 4.24
C HIS A 220 3.21 -13.28 5.22
N TYR A 221 2.28 -12.38 5.45
CA TYR A 221 1.21 -12.58 6.41
C TYR A 221 -0.11 -12.12 5.82
N ALA A 222 -1.18 -12.84 6.14
CA ALA A 222 -2.52 -12.48 5.75
C ALA A 222 -3.50 -12.74 6.90
N VAL A 223 -4.58 -11.99 6.91
CA VAL A 223 -5.72 -12.25 7.79
C VAL A 223 -6.84 -12.77 6.91
N MET A 224 -7.31 -13.98 7.22
CA MET A 224 -8.27 -14.69 6.39
C MET A 224 -9.47 -15.13 7.21
N GLN A 225 -10.59 -15.30 6.52
CA GLN A 225 -11.87 -15.70 7.08
C GLN A 225 -12.47 -16.80 6.21
N GLU A 226 -13.00 -17.85 6.80
CA GLU A 226 -13.65 -18.91 6.04
C GLU A 226 -14.96 -18.39 5.42
N GLN A 227 -15.17 -18.65 4.14
CA GLN A 227 -16.41 -18.24 3.44
C GLN A 227 -17.63 -18.97 3.97
N GLN A 228 -17.50 -20.26 4.28
CA GLN A 228 -18.61 -21.09 4.74
C GLN A 228 -18.97 -20.87 6.20
N ASP A 229 -17.98 -20.44 7.02
CA ASP A 229 -18.18 -20.08 8.41
C ASP A 229 -17.37 -18.81 8.72
N PRO A 230 -17.95 -17.62 8.48
CA PRO A 230 -17.25 -16.34 8.67
C PRO A 230 -16.81 -16.05 10.11
N SER A 231 -17.32 -16.80 11.09
CA SER A 231 -16.84 -16.69 12.48
C SER A 231 -15.43 -17.26 12.66
N ARG A 232 -14.95 -18.06 11.71
CA ARG A 232 -13.61 -18.67 11.76
C ARG A 232 -12.62 -17.80 11.02
N LYS A 233 -11.71 -17.21 11.78
CA LYS A 233 -10.64 -16.33 11.29
C LYS A 233 -9.28 -16.89 11.71
N PHE A 234 -8.27 -16.60 10.92
CA PHE A 234 -6.89 -16.97 11.23
C PHE A 234 -5.90 -15.99 10.62
N ILE A 235 -4.72 -15.96 11.18
CA ILE A 235 -3.57 -15.31 10.57
C ILE A 235 -2.81 -16.39 9.79
N ALA A 236 -2.63 -16.15 8.50
CA ALA A 236 -1.84 -17.00 7.63
C ALA A 236 -0.38 -16.58 7.69
N TYR A 237 0.49 -17.53 7.98
CA TYR A 237 1.94 -17.38 7.91
C TYR A 237 2.37 -18.01 6.59
N ILE A 238 2.81 -17.19 5.66
CA ILE A 238 3.04 -17.58 4.26
C ILE A 238 4.53 -17.49 3.96
N THR A 239 5.10 -18.57 3.48
CA THR A 239 6.47 -18.60 2.97
C THR A 239 6.43 -18.83 1.47
N CYS A 240 7.02 -17.91 0.68
CA CYS A 240 7.09 -18.00 -0.77
C CYS A 240 8.53 -18.27 -1.21
N LEU A 241 8.71 -19.30 -2.06
CA LEU A 241 9.96 -19.58 -2.75
C LEU A 241 9.67 -19.68 -4.25
N GLY A 242 10.03 -18.66 -5.02
CA GLY A 242 9.63 -18.56 -6.42
C GLY A 242 8.10 -18.49 -6.55
N ASN A 243 7.53 -19.42 -7.32
CA ASN A 243 6.08 -19.52 -7.51
C ASN A 243 5.46 -20.64 -6.67
N SER A 244 6.10 -20.99 -5.55
CA SER A 244 5.63 -21.99 -4.60
C SER A 244 5.46 -21.40 -3.22
N MET A 245 4.53 -21.91 -2.43
CA MET A 245 4.30 -21.39 -1.08
C MET A 245 3.83 -22.45 -0.10
N THR A 246 4.10 -22.18 1.17
CA THR A 246 3.44 -22.84 2.30
C THR A 246 2.58 -21.80 3.03
N ILE A 247 1.44 -22.24 3.51
CA ILE A 247 0.53 -21.46 4.35
C ILE A 247 0.33 -22.23 5.65
N LYS A 248 0.70 -21.61 6.78
CA LYS A 248 0.41 -22.10 8.12
C LYS A 248 -0.64 -21.23 8.76
N ARG A 249 -1.50 -21.84 9.59
CA ARG A 249 -2.65 -21.17 10.18
C ARG A 249 -2.40 -20.93 11.66
N ASP A 250 -2.58 -19.68 12.08
CA ASP A 250 -2.71 -19.29 13.48
C ASP A 250 -4.19 -18.94 13.71
N ASN A 251 -4.97 -19.92 14.18
CA ASN A 251 -6.41 -19.74 14.37
C ASN A 251 -6.69 -18.79 15.53
N LEU A 252 -7.61 -17.84 15.29
CA LEU A 252 -7.98 -16.82 16.26
C LEU A 252 -9.29 -17.23 16.96
N GLU A 253 -9.24 -17.28 18.30
CA GLU A 253 -10.44 -17.39 19.10
C GLU A 253 -11.22 -16.07 19.07
N SER A 254 -12.54 -16.12 19.23
CA SER A 254 -13.39 -14.91 19.21
C SER A 254 -13.04 -13.92 20.33
N THR A 255 -12.38 -14.37 21.39
CA THR A 255 -11.89 -13.54 22.50
C THR A 255 -10.52 -12.94 22.26
N ASP A 256 -9.81 -13.38 21.22
CA ASP A 256 -8.52 -12.83 20.85
C ASP A 256 -8.71 -11.39 20.33
N PRO A 257 -7.97 -10.39 20.84
CA PRO A 257 -8.11 -9.01 20.35
C PRO A 257 -7.82 -8.87 18.85
N ALA A 258 -7.01 -9.75 18.24
CA ALA A 258 -6.78 -9.74 16.80
C ALA A 258 -8.00 -10.19 16.00
N TYR A 259 -8.90 -10.96 16.58
CA TYR A 259 -10.12 -11.43 15.92
C TYR A 259 -11.05 -10.28 15.51
N GLY A 260 -11.21 -9.28 16.39
CA GLY A 260 -12.05 -8.10 16.14
C GLY A 260 -11.30 -6.95 15.46
N ALA A 261 -10.05 -7.14 15.09
CA ALA A 261 -9.25 -6.08 14.50
C ALA A 261 -9.68 -5.77 13.06
N SER A 262 -9.57 -4.49 12.69
CA SER A 262 -9.96 -3.98 11.37
C SER A 262 -8.78 -3.39 10.59
N LEU A 263 -7.68 -3.04 11.26
CA LEU A 263 -6.52 -2.41 10.67
C LEU A 263 -5.25 -3.14 11.10
N PHE A 264 -4.36 -3.38 10.16
CA PHE A 264 -3.13 -4.13 10.38
C PHE A 264 -1.95 -3.47 9.69
N THR A 265 -0.77 -3.59 10.27
CA THR A 265 0.50 -3.29 9.63
C THR A 265 1.60 -4.17 10.22
N LEU A 266 2.54 -4.61 9.39
CA LEU A 266 3.72 -5.33 9.85
C LEU A 266 4.83 -4.36 10.25
N ASN A 267 5.66 -4.79 11.20
CA ASN A 267 6.94 -4.13 11.42
C ASN A 267 7.85 -4.44 10.23
N HIS A 268 8.29 -3.41 9.51
CA HIS A 268 9.14 -3.52 8.31
C HIS A 268 10.64 -3.48 8.64
N SER A 269 11.00 -3.53 9.92
CA SER A 269 12.37 -3.62 10.41
C SER A 269 12.66 -5.02 10.94
N SER A 270 13.46 -5.14 11.97
CA SER A 270 13.90 -6.44 12.48
C SER A 270 12.88 -7.17 13.37
N SER A 271 11.90 -6.47 13.92
CA SER A 271 10.94 -7.06 14.86
C SER A 271 9.90 -7.92 14.18
N GLN A 272 9.63 -9.10 14.74
CA GLN A 272 8.59 -10.02 14.26
C GLN A 272 7.25 -9.65 14.90
N ILE A 273 6.66 -8.55 14.44
CA ILE A 273 5.46 -7.96 15.02
C ILE A 273 4.45 -7.60 13.94
N LEU A 274 3.18 -7.97 14.19
CA LEU A 274 2.01 -7.46 13.52
C LEU A 274 1.33 -6.48 14.47
N TYR A 275 1.21 -5.22 14.08
CA TYR A 275 0.43 -4.22 14.80
C TYR A 275 -1.01 -4.23 14.29
N PHE A 276 -1.97 -4.04 15.20
CA PHE A 276 -3.36 -3.97 14.81
C PHE A 276 -4.18 -3.06 15.73
N VAL A 277 -5.30 -2.62 15.21
CA VAL A 277 -6.27 -1.80 15.94
C VAL A 277 -7.58 -2.56 16.07
N ASN A 278 -8.06 -2.66 17.29
CA ASN A 278 -9.39 -3.18 17.62
C ASN A 278 -10.17 -2.08 18.34
N GLY A 279 -11.16 -1.49 17.65
CA GLY A 279 -11.89 -0.34 18.20
C GLY A 279 -10.97 0.86 18.41
N HIS A 280 -10.84 1.31 19.65
CA HIS A 280 -9.94 2.38 20.07
C HIS A 280 -8.77 1.84 20.91
N GLU A 281 -8.29 0.65 20.56
CA GLU A 281 -7.15 0.00 21.22
C GLU A 281 -6.10 -0.38 20.18
N LEU A 282 -4.84 -0.09 20.51
CA LEU A 282 -3.68 -0.46 19.70
C LEU A 282 -2.98 -1.66 20.36
N TRP A 283 -2.67 -2.66 19.53
CA TRP A 283 -2.06 -3.91 19.97
C TRP A 283 -0.85 -4.25 19.11
N SER A 284 0.09 -4.98 19.70
CA SER A 284 1.11 -5.72 18.97
C SER A 284 0.89 -7.21 19.15
N ARG A 285 1.15 -7.98 18.10
CA ARG A 285 1.17 -9.45 18.18
C ARG A 285 2.53 -9.92 17.73
N SER A 286 3.20 -10.68 18.61
CA SER A 286 4.41 -11.40 18.20
C SER A 286 4.03 -12.49 17.22
N ILE A 287 4.68 -12.49 16.06
CA ILE A 287 4.51 -13.48 14.99
C ILE A 287 5.77 -14.34 14.81
N ALA A 288 6.63 -14.37 15.81
CA ALA A 288 7.84 -15.20 15.81
C ALA A 288 7.50 -16.71 15.91
N ALA A 289 6.34 -17.06 16.43
CA ALA A 289 5.86 -18.42 16.57
C ALA A 289 4.34 -18.49 16.45
N VAL A 290 3.83 -19.70 16.24
CA VAL A 290 2.40 -20.03 16.26
C VAL A 290 2.11 -20.83 17.55
N PRO A 291 1.11 -20.43 18.39
CA PRO A 291 0.29 -19.22 18.26
C PRO A 291 1.07 -17.94 18.58
N GLY A 292 0.65 -16.84 17.96
CA GLY A 292 1.19 -15.54 18.29
C GLY A 292 0.78 -15.07 19.69
N VAL A 293 1.46 -14.03 20.19
CA VAL A 293 1.22 -13.47 21.53
C VAL A 293 0.90 -11.99 21.42
N ASN A 294 -0.26 -11.59 21.94
CA ASN A 294 -0.71 -10.22 21.93
C ASN A 294 -0.20 -9.42 23.14
N SER A 295 0.11 -8.15 22.91
CA SER A 295 0.40 -7.16 23.94
C SER A 295 -0.32 -5.87 23.63
N LYS A 296 -1.12 -5.36 24.56
CA LYS A 296 -1.76 -4.05 24.40
C LYS A 296 -0.69 -2.97 24.50
N LEU A 297 -0.72 -2.02 23.59
CA LEU A 297 0.19 -0.88 23.58
C LEU A 297 -0.50 0.31 24.24
N GLU A 298 0.02 0.71 25.40
CA GLU A 298 -0.52 1.82 26.18
C GLU A 298 0.07 3.15 25.67
N VAL A 299 -0.65 3.76 24.74
CA VAL A 299 -0.28 5.05 24.14
C VAL A 299 -1.47 6.00 24.16
N VAL A 300 -1.19 7.30 24.02
CA VAL A 300 -2.22 8.32 23.85
C VAL A 300 -2.62 8.31 22.37
N LEU A 301 -3.81 7.76 22.08
CA LEU A 301 -4.37 7.71 20.73
C LEU A 301 -5.08 9.00 20.38
N PRO A 302 -5.12 9.39 19.09
CA PRO A 302 -5.97 10.48 18.64
C PRO A 302 -7.44 10.16 18.90
N GLU A 303 -8.23 11.20 19.18
CA GLU A 303 -9.67 11.06 19.36
C GLU A 303 -10.38 10.74 18.05
N GLY A 304 -11.55 10.12 18.15
CA GLY A 304 -12.36 9.76 17.01
C GLY A 304 -12.19 8.32 16.57
N GLU A 305 -12.70 8.00 15.40
CA GLU A 305 -12.57 6.66 14.82
C GLU A 305 -11.18 6.46 14.24
N ILE A 306 -10.49 5.42 14.67
CA ILE A 306 -9.20 5.03 14.09
C ILE A 306 -9.46 4.38 12.72
N VAL A 307 -8.86 4.95 11.67
CA VAL A 307 -9.12 4.55 10.27
C VAL A 307 -7.86 4.20 9.50
N PHE A 308 -6.68 4.35 10.12
CA PHE A 308 -5.41 4.16 9.43
C PHE A 308 -4.33 3.71 10.40
N ILE A 309 -3.51 2.76 9.95
CA ILE A 309 -2.30 2.31 10.63
C ILE A 309 -1.22 2.01 9.58
N LYS A 310 0.00 2.42 9.85
CA LYS A 310 1.15 2.12 8.98
C LYS A 310 2.46 2.19 9.76
N HIS A 311 3.28 1.17 9.67
CA HIS A 311 4.68 1.25 10.11
C HIS A 311 5.50 1.95 9.04
N MET A 312 6.24 2.99 9.41
CA MET A 312 7.04 3.82 8.51
C MET A 312 8.45 3.99 9.05
N PRO A 313 9.39 3.09 8.71
CA PRO A 313 10.80 3.26 8.98
C PRO A 313 11.49 4.03 7.85
N TYR A 314 12.47 4.84 8.20
CA TYR A 314 13.38 5.49 7.27
C TYR A 314 14.77 5.56 7.88
N SER A 315 15.75 5.03 7.17
CA SER A 315 17.13 4.99 7.66
C SER A 315 18.08 5.59 6.65
N VAL A 316 18.90 6.52 7.11
CA VAL A 316 20.01 7.09 6.36
C VAL A 316 21.31 6.59 6.98
N TYR A 317 22.13 5.91 6.19
CA TYR A 317 23.40 5.36 6.66
C TYR A 317 24.32 6.44 7.23
N GLY A 318 24.78 6.23 8.46
CA GLY A 318 25.67 7.15 9.15
C GLY A 318 25.03 8.45 9.62
N LYS A 319 23.70 8.59 9.50
CA LYS A 319 22.95 9.79 9.86
C LYS A 319 21.71 9.45 10.69
N PRO A 320 21.88 8.99 11.94
CA PRO A 320 20.73 8.66 12.80
C PRO A 320 19.79 9.83 13.06
N GLU A 321 20.29 11.06 13.01
CA GLU A 321 19.52 12.28 13.17
C GLU A 321 18.55 12.57 12.00
N GLU A 322 18.82 12.00 10.82
CA GLU A 322 17.95 12.09 9.66
C GLU A 322 17.03 10.85 9.52
N SER A 323 17.19 9.87 10.41
CA SER A 323 16.47 8.61 10.40
C SER A 323 15.31 8.62 11.38
N PHE A 324 14.31 7.84 11.12
CA PHE A 324 13.18 7.65 12.03
C PHE A 324 12.56 6.24 11.90
N ASP A 325 11.81 5.86 12.91
CA ASP A 325 11.04 4.63 12.92
C ASP A 325 9.71 4.91 13.61
N TYR A 326 8.66 5.16 12.82
CA TYR A 326 7.35 5.55 13.32
C TYR A 326 6.31 4.47 13.11
N LEU A 327 5.46 4.29 14.11
CA LEU A 327 4.15 3.68 13.93
C LEU A 327 3.13 4.81 13.78
N LEU A 328 2.53 4.91 12.59
CA LEU A 328 1.54 5.94 12.27
C LEU A 328 0.14 5.43 12.57
N ILE A 329 -0.65 6.26 13.23
CA ILE A 329 -2.06 6.01 13.52
C ILE A 329 -2.84 7.23 13.04
N GLY A 330 -3.91 7.00 12.29
CA GLY A 330 -4.81 8.05 11.82
C GLY A 330 -6.22 7.87 12.34
N ALA A 331 -6.84 8.97 12.76
CA ALA A 331 -8.23 9.02 13.20
C ALA A 331 -9.01 10.07 12.42
N VAL A 332 -10.32 9.93 12.40
CA VAL A 332 -11.25 10.93 11.88
C VAL A 332 -12.27 11.28 12.95
N LYS A 333 -12.50 12.59 13.14
CA LYS A 333 -13.48 13.13 14.06
C LYS A 333 -14.09 14.39 13.47
N ASP A 334 -15.41 14.42 13.35
CA ASP A 334 -16.16 15.59 12.83
C ASP A 334 -15.63 16.05 11.45
N GLY A 335 -15.30 15.09 10.57
CA GLY A 335 -14.80 15.36 9.23
C GLY A 335 -13.36 15.84 9.13
N ASN A 336 -12.59 15.75 10.23
CA ASN A 336 -11.18 16.14 10.28
C ASN A 336 -10.31 14.92 10.60
N TYR A 337 -9.17 14.80 9.90
CA TYR A 337 -8.19 13.77 10.21
C TYR A 337 -7.17 14.28 11.24
N GLU A 338 -6.67 13.35 12.02
CA GLU A 338 -5.47 13.51 12.84
C GLU A 338 -4.59 12.27 12.61
N VAL A 339 -3.35 12.48 12.21
CA VAL A 339 -2.34 11.42 12.06
C VAL A 339 -1.23 11.69 13.05
N VAL A 340 -0.91 10.69 13.87
CA VAL A 340 0.19 10.76 14.82
C VAL A 340 1.19 9.64 14.53
N GLY A 341 2.45 9.87 14.91
CA GLY A 341 3.52 8.89 14.79
C GLY A 341 4.20 8.67 16.14
N TYR A 342 4.23 7.41 16.57
CA TYR A 342 4.94 7.00 17.78
C TYR A 342 6.33 6.51 17.38
N THR A 343 7.38 7.06 18.02
CA THR A 343 8.73 6.52 17.84
C THR A 343 8.81 5.12 18.44
N LEU A 344 9.30 4.17 17.64
CA LEU A 344 9.49 2.80 18.08
C LEU A 344 10.91 2.60 18.62
N ASP A 345 11.03 1.77 19.64
CA ASP A 345 12.31 1.30 20.18
C ASP A 345 12.87 0.13 19.33
N ALA A 346 14.02 -0.41 19.74
CA ALA A 346 14.71 -1.48 19.02
C ALA A 346 13.93 -2.80 18.96
N VAL A 347 12.93 -3.01 19.81
CA VAL A 347 12.08 -4.20 19.81
C VAL A 347 10.69 -3.95 19.21
N GLY A 348 10.48 -2.76 18.62
CA GLY A 348 9.25 -2.44 17.91
C GLY A 348 8.09 -2.00 18.80
N ARG A 349 8.37 -1.49 20.01
CA ARG A 349 7.38 -0.92 20.91
C ARG A 349 7.47 0.61 20.91
N PRO A 350 6.36 1.33 21.11
CA PRO A 350 6.44 2.77 21.33
C PRO A 350 7.38 3.11 22.48
N ALA A 351 8.38 3.94 22.19
CA ALA A 351 9.37 4.36 23.19
C ALA A 351 8.78 5.36 24.20
N ASP A 352 7.70 6.04 23.82
CA ASP A 352 6.97 7.01 24.63
C ASP A 352 5.47 6.85 24.36
N PRO A 353 4.59 6.96 25.37
CA PRO A 353 3.14 6.94 25.14
C PRO A 353 2.63 8.12 24.34
N GLU A 354 3.33 9.27 24.37
CA GLU A 354 2.99 10.42 23.56
C GLU A 354 3.60 10.34 22.15
N PRO A 355 2.85 10.72 21.11
CA PRO A 355 3.39 10.72 19.75
C PRO A 355 4.46 11.80 19.57
N ALA A 356 5.46 11.51 18.73
CA ALA A 356 6.52 12.42 18.34
C ALA A 356 6.22 13.17 17.04
N LEU A 357 5.27 12.69 16.24
CA LEU A 357 4.87 13.26 14.95
C LEU A 357 3.36 13.49 14.96
N HIS A 358 2.93 14.62 14.39
CA HIS A 358 1.53 15.01 14.38
C HIS A 358 1.16 15.77 13.12
N PHE A 359 0.09 15.33 12.46
CA PHE A 359 -0.53 16.01 11.32
C PHE A 359 -2.04 16.10 11.53
N ALA A 360 -2.63 17.21 11.13
CA ALA A 360 -4.08 17.40 11.22
C ALA A 360 -4.59 18.21 10.03
N GLY A 361 -5.79 17.90 9.57
CA GLY A 361 -6.42 18.58 8.45
C GLY A 361 -7.86 18.15 8.25
N LYS A 362 -8.46 18.60 7.15
CA LYS A 362 -9.83 18.27 6.77
C LYS A 362 -9.87 16.95 6.00
N GLY A 363 -10.89 16.16 6.25
CA GLY A 363 -11.17 14.91 5.55
C GLY A 363 -10.77 13.68 6.33
N LYS A 364 -10.81 12.53 5.65
CA LYS A 364 -10.48 11.22 6.20
C LYS A 364 -9.20 10.70 5.55
N VAL A 365 -8.19 10.40 6.36
CA VAL A 365 -6.93 9.85 5.86
C VAL A 365 -7.10 8.44 5.32
N GLY A 366 -6.45 8.16 4.18
CA GLY A 366 -6.41 6.83 3.58
C GLY A 366 -5.01 6.24 3.50
N ASP A 367 -4.02 7.08 3.25
CA ASP A 367 -2.61 6.66 3.22
C ASP A 367 -1.68 7.85 3.49
N VAL A 368 -0.46 7.52 3.88
CA VAL A 368 0.61 8.49 4.13
C VAL A 368 1.88 7.98 3.47
N THR A 369 2.61 8.86 2.80
CA THR A 369 3.93 8.55 2.29
C THR A 369 4.94 9.64 2.66
N PHE A 370 6.19 9.24 2.79
CA PHE A 370 7.32 10.14 3.01
C PHE A 370 8.19 10.14 1.76
N VAL A 371 8.44 11.32 1.21
CA VAL A 371 9.34 11.51 0.06
C VAL A 371 10.70 11.97 0.58
N PHE A 372 11.73 11.13 0.38
CA PHE A 372 13.05 11.42 0.95
C PHE A 372 13.78 12.55 0.21
N PRO A 373 14.72 13.24 0.90
CA PRO A 373 15.44 14.38 0.33
C PRO A 373 16.31 14.10 -0.90
N ASN A 374 16.68 12.85 -1.14
CA ASN A 374 17.51 12.45 -2.28
C ASN A 374 16.72 11.90 -3.48
N VAL A 375 15.39 11.90 -3.41
CA VAL A 375 14.54 11.62 -4.58
C VAL A 375 14.58 12.84 -5.49
N SER A 376 15.13 12.69 -6.70
CA SER A 376 15.15 13.77 -7.69
C SER A 376 13.74 14.00 -8.26
N GLY A 377 13.31 15.23 -8.24
CA GLY A 377 12.05 15.67 -8.85
C GLY A 377 12.19 15.91 -10.35
#